data_e187b5e52cae691c907498b9ed53af83
#
_entry.id   e187b5e52cae691c907498b9ed53af83
#
_cell.length_a   1.000
_cell.length_b   1.000
_cell.length_c   1.000
_cell.angle_alpha   90.00
_cell.angle_beta   90.00
_cell.angle_gamma   90.00
#
_symmetry.space_group_name_H-M   'P 1'
#
loop_
_entity.id
_entity.type
_entity.pdbx_description
1 polymer ?
#
loop_
_entity_poly.entity_id
_entity_poly.type
_entity_poly.pdbx_seq_one_letter_code
_entity_poly.pdbx_strand_id
1 'polypeptide(L)'
;AADGRKSGEPFRSTLETCMTRISTAPKNASFSGSHNFHHWSTMARVYVLHCAQSHVSFRLPEIEASAAYLGIEYELLPTPSRQDPKGAMDDLSRPFHLCRLADDDAAKALLHRCSCIRAIWELWAYADTYEQLHARNRASGMYLAWQSPDVSWKALMQGFHVALPEKRRLALIESFAYMNFQGPIRMRGADLTWGVIEEYSRPTDIQSVEARGQAEMGDRDPRLVQLFLGRKIKDRSGALPARDLIDVLSLKKRKYIGNTSMESEMSVIMANMALAGPGKLVYDPFAGTGSMLYACSILGAMSLGSDIDGRMLRGKNREHGIPGIRESAKQYGIQGRIIDAVTFDMTQAPWRTPFRGDMGLFDAIVTDPPYGVRAGAKRLGKRNAELQRDEPFIMPDGMPSHMMPDYVPPTKPYHLSELVTDLLEYASALLHPGGRLVFWLPTMNEEKAETSIPTHAHFDLVAHSIQDFGRWSRRVRTFLLIPS
;
A
#
# COMPACT_ATOMS: atom_id res chain seq x y z
N ALA A 1 0.53 -17.78 43.72
CA ALA A 1 0.86 -16.43 43.37
C ALA A 1 0.91 -16.36 41.87
N ALA A 2 -0.14 -15.81 41.24
CA ALA A 2 -0.26 -15.73 39.80
C ALA A 2 0.10 -14.32 39.34
N ASP A 3 1.06 -14.23 38.45
CA ASP A 3 1.50 -12.98 37.82
C ASP A 3 0.68 -12.76 36.54
N GLY A 4 -0.33 -11.85 36.64
CA GLY A 4 -1.20 -11.48 35.53
C GLY A 4 -0.62 -10.34 34.74
N ARG A 5 0.04 -10.64 33.63
CA ARG A 5 0.48 -9.61 32.66
C ARG A 5 -0.71 -9.07 31.86
N LYS A 6 -1.11 -7.86 32.15
CA LYS A 6 -2.02 -7.06 31.32
C LYS A 6 -1.29 -6.62 30.05
N SER A 7 -1.54 -7.28 28.93
CA SER A 7 -0.91 -7.01 27.61
C SER A 7 -1.81 -6.24 26.64
N GLY A 8 -2.68 -5.34 27.12
CA GLY A 8 -3.68 -4.69 26.25
C GLY A 8 -3.62 -3.17 26.11
N GLU A 9 -2.95 -2.45 26.98
CA GLU A 9 -3.05 -0.98 27.03
C GLU A 9 -2.13 -0.18 26.08
N PRO A 10 -0.90 -0.57 25.75
CA PRO A 10 -0.08 0.25 24.85
C PRO A 10 -0.56 0.29 23.39
N PHE A 11 -1.36 -0.69 22.97
CA PHE A 11 -1.81 -0.80 21.57
C PHE A 11 -2.99 0.13 21.24
N ARG A 12 -3.84 0.40 22.22
CA ARG A 12 -5.03 1.24 22.07
C ARG A 12 -4.69 2.72 21.97
N SER A 13 -3.74 3.20 22.79
CA SER A 13 -3.31 4.60 22.79
C SER A 13 -2.58 4.99 21.49
N THR A 14 -1.82 4.07 20.89
CA THR A 14 -1.06 4.32 19.64
C THR A 14 -2.00 4.43 18.43
N LEU A 15 -3.06 3.62 18.38
CA LEU A 15 -4.06 3.69 17.31
C LEU A 15 -4.98 4.92 17.42
N GLU A 16 -5.36 5.31 18.61
CA GLU A 16 -6.19 6.51 18.84
C GLU A 16 -5.41 7.79 18.50
N THR A 17 -4.11 7.85 18.79
CA THR A 17 -3.24 8.99 18.43
C THR A 17 -3.02 9.08 16.91
N CYS A 18 -2.94 7.94 16.23
CA CYS A 18 -2.84 7.88 14.75
C CYS A 18 -4.13 8.40 14.09
N MET A 19 -5.29 8.06 14.66
CA MET A 19 -6.60 8.43 14.10
C MET A 19 -6.97 9.91 14.24
N THR A 20 -6.47 10.60 15.27
CA THR A 20 -6.85 12.00 15.54
C THR A 20 -6.10 13.03 14.71
N ARG A 21 -4.94 12.69 14.14
CA ARG A 21 -4.09 13.64 13.39
C ARG A 21 -4.17 13.54 11.86
N ILE A 22 -4.86 12.55 11.30
CA ILE A 22 -5.07 12.43 9.83
C ILE A 22 -6.27 13.30 9.36
N SER A 23 -6.84 14.12 10.24
CA SER A 23 -8.14 14.81 10.05
C SER A 23 -8.11 16.07 9.19
N THR A 24 -6.99 16.46 8.57
CA THR A 24 -6.93 17.68 7.73
C THR A 24 -6.45 17.38 6.32
N ALA A 25 -7.31 16.76 5.50
CA ALA A 25 -7.08 16.71 4.05
C ALA A 25 -7.75 17.93 3.38
N PRO A 26 -7.10 18.60 2.42
CA PRO A 26 -7.72 19.68 1.66
C PRO A 26 -8.84 19.15 0.77
N LYS A 27 -9.94 19.91 0.72
CA LYS A 27 -11.10 19.63 -0.14
C LYS A 27 -10.75 20.06 -1.57
N ASN A 28 -10.98 19.14 -2.54
CA ASN A 28 -11.00 19.36 -3.99
C ASN A 28 -9.66 19.61 -4.69
N ALA A 29 -9.07 18.56 -5.25
CA ALA A 29 -8.15 18.65 -6.38
C ALA A 29 -8.76 17.91 -7.58
N SER A 30 -9.12 18.64 -8.64
CA SER A 30 -9.51 18.09 -9.94
C SER A 30 -8.23 17.75 -10.73
N PHE A 31 -8.13 16.51 -11.20
CA PHE A 31 -7.01 16.05 -12.01
C PHE A 31 -7.31 16.21 -13.50
N SER A 32 -6.55 17.04 -14.19
CA SER A 32 -6.37 16.99 -15.64
C SER A 32 -4.92 16.65 -15.93
N GLY A 33 -4.70 15.50 -16.58
CA GLY A 33 -3.35 15.05 -16.98
C GLY A 33 -2.75 15.94 -18.05
N SER A 34 -1.98 16.93 -17.67
CA SER A 34 -1.06 17.64 -18.53
C SER A 34 0.23 17.83 -17.74
N HIS A 35 1.38 17.47 -18.37
CA HIS A 35 2.71 17.77 -17.81
C HIS A 35 2.87 19.29 -17.77
N ASN A 36 2.37 19.92 -16.72
CA ASN A 36 2.66 21.32 -16.42
C ASN A 36 4.06 21.38 -15.81
N PHE A 37 4.93 22.20 -16.39
CA PHE A 37 6.18 22.63 -15.78
C PHE A 37 5.83 23.36 -14.49
N HIS A 38 5.91 22.66 -13.37
CA HIS A 38 5.64 23.23 -12.07
C HIS A 38 6.76 24.19 -11.69
N HIS A 39 6.41 25.40 -11.34
CA HIS A 39 7.32 26.37 -10.74
C HIS A 39 7.53 25.94 -9.28
N TRP A 40 8.53 25.05 -9.06
CA TRP A 40 8.90 24.65 -7.71
C TRP A 40 9.25 25.89 -6.86
N SER A 41 8.74 25.93 -5.63
CA SER A 41 9.17 26.87 -4.61
C SER A 41 10.70 26.84 -4.51
N THR A 42 11.34 27.98 -4.27
CA THR A 42 12.78 28.08 -4.02
C THR A 42 13.25 27.21 -2.84
N MET A 43 12.34 26.63 -2.08
CA MET A 43 12.58 25.75 -0.93
C MET A 43 12.50 24.24 -1.23
N ALA A 44 12.10 23.83 -2.44
CA ALA A 44 11.99 22.41 -2.78
C ALA A 44 13.34 21.69 -2.62
N ARG A 45 13.31 20.51 -1.99
CA ARG A 45 14.51 19.73 -1.67
C ARG A 45 14.50 18.39 -2.37
N VAL A 46 15.68 17.82 -2.53
CA VAL A 46 15.83 16.46 -3.09
C VAL A 46 15.95 15.46 -1.96
N TYR A 47 15.20 14.39 -2.09
CA TYR A 47 15.17 13.27 -1.14
C TYR A 47 15.53 11.97 -1.84
N VAL A 48 16.01 11.01 -1.07
CA VAL A 48 16.17 9.61 -1.48
C VAL A 48 15.02 8.83 -0.91
N LEU A 49 14.21 8.23 -1.76
CA LEU A 49 13.19 7.27 -1.40
C LEU A 49 13.85 5.89 -1.30
N HIS A 50 13.83 5.28 -0.12
CA HIS A 50 14.22 3.87 0.06
C HIS A 50 12.99 3.00 -0.06
N CYS A 51 12.82 2.34 -1.19
CA CYS A 51 11.67 1.50 -1.50
C CYS A 51 11.82 0.07 -0.97
N ALA A 52 10.70 -0.55 -0.63
CA ALA A 52 10.62 -1.98 -0.33
C ALA A 52 10.98 -2.79 -1.58
N GLN A 53 11.64 -3.95 -1.39
CA GLN A 53 12.07 -4.81 -2.51
C GLN A 53 10.97 -5.78 -2.98
N SER A 54 9.86 -5.85 -2.25
CA SER A 54 8.64 -6.53 -2.67
C SER A 54 7.84 -5.66 -3.66
N HIS A 55 7.07 -6.29 -4.53
CA HIS A 55 6.03 -5.66 -5.34
C HIS A 55 6.49 -4.44 -6.16
N VAL A 56 7.59 -4.60 -6.91
CA VAL A 56 8.24 -3.50 -7.67
C VAL A 56 7.24 -2.73 -8.55
N SER A 57 6.38 -3.43 -9.29
CA SER A 57 5.40 -2.79 -10.20
C SER A 57 4.31 -1.97 -9.49
N PHE A 58 4.22 -2.08 -8.16
CA PHE A 58 3.26 -1.32 -7.35
C PHE A 58 3.83 -0.03 -6.78
N ARG A 59 5.17 0.16 -6.80
CA ARG A 59 5.82 1.30 -6.16
C ARG A 59 5.34 2.63 -6.72
N LEU A 60 5.46 2.81 -8.05
CA LEU A 60 5.04 4.05 -8.69
C LEU A 60 3.53 4.30 -8.52
N PRO A 61 2.62 3.35 -8.83
CA PRO A 61 1.21 3.55 -8.62
C PRO A 61 0.80 3.89 -7.18
N GLU A 62 1.46 3.29 -6.16
CA GLU A 62 1.16 3.61 -4.77
C GLU A 62 1.71 4.98 -4.36
N ILE A 63 2.91 5.37 -4.85
CA ILE A 63 3.47 6.71 -4.63
C ILE A 63 2.56 7.78 -5.24
N GLU A 64 2.15 7.61 -6.49
CA GLU A 64 1.23 8.49 -7.20
C GLU A 64 -0.11 8.65 -6.47
N ALA A 65 -0.72 7.52 -6.11
CA ALA A 65 -1.98 7.52 -5.37
C ALA A 65 -1.84 8.16 -3.99
N SER A 66 -0.74 7.89 -3.27
CA SER A 66 -0.48 8.47 -1.95
C SER A 66 -0.26 9.98 -2.04
N ALA A 67 0.53 10.45 -3.01
CA ALA A 67 0.76 11.87 -3.25
C ALA A 67 -0.53 12.58 -3.65
N ALA A 68 -1.32 11.99 -4.55
CA ALA A 68 -2.61 12.52 -4.98
C ALA A 68 -3.59 12.66 -3.80
N TYR A 69 -3.69 11.63 -2.93
CA TYR A 69 -4.54 11.68 -1.74
C TYR A 69 -4.12 12.79 -0.77
N LEU A 70 -2.80 12.98 -0.60
CA LEU A 70 -2.23 13.96 0.33
C LEU A 70 -2.16 15.38 -0.25
N GLY A 71 -2.42 15.56 -1.56
CA GLY A 71 -2.21 16.84 -2.25
C GLY A 71 -0.73 17.24 -2.29
N ILE A 72 0.19 16.26 -2.32
CA ILE A 72 1.64 16.50 -2.36
C ILE A 72 2.09 16.52 -3.82
N GLU A 73 2.74 17.61 -4.20
CA GLU A 73 3.52 17.66 -5.44
C GLU A 73 4.84 16.92 -5.25
N TYR A 74 5.18 16.08 -6.22
CA TYR A 74 6.44 15.34 -6.24
C TYR A 74 6.97 15.24 -7.67
N GLU A 75 8.28 15.07 -7.79
CA GLU A 75 8.95 14.81 -9.06
C GLU A 75 10.01 13.73 -8.86
N LEU A 76 9.86 12.59 -9.54
CA LEU A 76 10.95 11.61 -9.61
C LEU A 76 12.07 12.18 -10.48
N LEU A 77 13.29 12.10 -9.99
CA LEU A 77 14.47 12.58 -10.69
C LEU A 77 15.28 11.42 -11.24
N PRO A 78 16.04 11.61 -12.33
CA PRO A 78 17.02 10.63 -12.76
C PRO A 78 17.92 10.23 -11.59
N THR A 79 18.08 8.93 -11.38
CA THR A 79 18.95 8.40 -10.32
C THR A 79 20.15 7.68 -10.96
N PRO A 80 21.17 8.42 -11.45
CA PRO A 80 22.34 7.86 -12.12
C PRO A 80 23.08 6.89 -11.22
N SER A 81 23.78 5.94 -11.84
CA SER A 81 24.63 4.99 -11.14
C SER A 81 25.82 4.60 -12.03
N ARG A 82 26.79 3.88 -11.47
CA ARG A 82 27.91 3.32 -12.23
C ARG A 82 27.44 2.43 -13.39
N GLN A 83 26.31 1.72 -13.23
CA GLN A 83 25.76 0.77 -14.19
C GLN A 83 24.80 1.47 -15.19
N ASP A 84 24.14 2.52 -14.77
CA ASP A 84 23.26 3.35 -15.59
C ASP A 84 23.51 4.84 -15.33
N PRO A 85 24.42 5.47 -16.11
CA PRO A 85 24.76 6.89 -15.94
C PRO A 85 23.61 7.86 -16.23
N LYS A 86 22.57 7.45 -16.98
CA LYS A 86 21.40 8.29 -17.26
C LYS A 86 20.36 8.21 -16.15
N GLY A 87 20.16 7.01 -15.56
CA GLY A 87 19.19 6.77 -14.50
C GLY A 87 17.74 6.93 -14.99
N ALA A 88 17.06 5.85 -15.32
CA ALA A 88 15.67 5.93 -15.74
C ALA A 88 14.77 6.40 -14.59
N MET A 89 13.86 7.36 -14.87
CA MET A 89 12.95 7.92 -13.86
C MET A 89 11.77 7.01 -13.56
N ASP A 90 11.35 6.22 -14.53
CA ASP A 90 10.20 5.31 -14.49
C ASP A 90 10.56 3.88 -14.07
N ASP A 91 11.85 3.52 -14.09
CA ASP A 91 12.33 2.23 -13.61
C ASP A 91 12.57 2.25 -12.09
N LEU A 92 11.53 1.93 -11.33
CA LEU A 92 11.64 1.76 -9.88
C LEU A 92 12.12 0.35 -9.46
N SER A 93 12.87 -0.37 -10.29
CA SER A 93 13.42 -1.70 -9.95
C SER A 93 14.50 -1.62 -8.86
N ARG A 94 15.30 -0.54 -8.86
CA ARG A 94 16.29 -0.26 -7.81
C ARG A 94 15.62 0.09 -6.48
N PRO A 95 16.32 -0.06 -5.33
CA PRO A 95 15.76 0.26 -4.02
C PRO A 95 15.75 1.76 -3.69
N PHE A 96 16.60 2.55 -4.34
CA PHE A 96 16.79 3.97 -4.02
C PHE A 96 16.51 4.83 -5.24
N HIS A 97 15.65 5.84 -5.05
CA HIS A 97 15.25 6.78 -6.10
C HIS A 97 15.31 8.21 -5.61
N LEU A 98 15.79 9.11 -6.46
CA LEU A 98 15.77 10.53 -6.16
C LEU A 98 14.38 11.10 -6.43
N CYS A 99 13.91 11.91 -5.48
CA CYS A 99 12.60 12.54 -5.56
C CYS A 99 12.68 13.96 -5.04
N ARG A 100 12.09 14.91 -5.76
CA ARG A 100 11.91 16.29 -5.28
C ARG A 100 10.58 16.39 -4.55
N LEU A 101 10.61 16.98 -3.36
CA LEU A 101 9.44 17.27 -2.54
C LEU A 101 9.56 18.72 -2.02
N ALA A 102 8.43 19.31 -1.62
CA ALA A 102 8.40 20.67 -1.12
C ALA A 102 9.26 20.83 0.15
N ASP A 103 9.08 19.93 1.11
CA ASP A 103 9.72 20.01 2.43
C ASP A 103 9.70 18.66 3.17
N ASP A 104 10.18 18.68 4.42
CA ASP A 104 10.18 17.54 5.33
C ASP A 104 8.77 17.06 5.72
N ASP A 105 7.79 17.94 5.75
CA ASP A 105 6.43 17.57 6.15
C ASP A 105 5.75 16.80 5.02
N ALA A 106 5.97 17.19 3.77
CA ALA A 106 5.58 16.38 2.60
C ALA A 106 6.26 14.99 2.61
N ALA A 107 7.55 14.94 2.92
CA ALA A 107 8.29 13.69 3.04
C ALA A 107 7.76 12.78 4.17
N LYS A 108 7.45 13.34 5.34
CA LYS A 108 6.83 12.61 6.46
C LYS A 108 5.44 12.09 6.09
N ALA A 109 4.60 12.95 5.50
CA ALA A 109 3.25 12.57 5.10
C ALA A 109 3.27 11.42 4.09
N LEU A 110 4.18 11.47 3.09
CA LEU A 110 4.36 10.39 2.13
C LEU A 110 4.84 9.10 2.80
N LEU A 111 5.80 9.18 3.74
CA LEU A 111 6.29 8.03 4.51
C LEU A 111 5.18 7.38 5.36
N HIS A 112 4.27 8.19 5.91
CA HIS A 112 3.14 7.68 6.69
C HIS A 112 2.05 7.06 5.83
N ARG A 113 1.99 7.41 4.56
CA ARG A 113 0.94 6.94 3.66
C ARG A 113 1.36 5.79 2.78
N CYS A 114 2.55 5.84 2.17
CA CYS A 114 3.01 4.88 1.18
C CYS A 114 3.72 3.68 1.81
N SER A 115 3.13 2.49 1.68
CA SER A 115 3.69 1.27 2.28
C SER A 115 4.88 0.70 1.50
N CYS A 116 5.02 1.05 0.23
CA CYS A 116 6.20 0.70 -0.58
C CYS A 116 7.45 1.50 -0.20
N ILE A 117 7.33 2.55 0.62
CA ILE A 117 8.47 3.34 1.10
C ILE A 117 8.86 2.88 2.51
N ARG A 118 10.12 2.47 2.70
CA ARG A 118 10.70 2.07 3.99
C ARG A 118 11.28 3.24 4.77
N ALA A 119 11.89 4.19 4.06
CA ALA A 119 12.52 5.36 4.63
C ALA A 119 12.65 6.44 3.56
N ILE A 120 12.69 7.69 4.02
CA ILE A 120 13.01 8.84 3.19
C ILE A 120 14.22 9.53 3.81
N TRP A 121 15.16 9.97 2.98
CA TRP A 121 16.35 10.69 3.40
C TRP A 121 16.43 12.00 2.65
N GLU A 122 16.61 13.12 3.34
CA GLU A 122 17.04 14.36 2.69
C GLU A 122 18.45 14.16 2.12
N LEU A 123 18.58 14.32 0.82
CA LEU A 123 19.84 14.10 0.13
C LEU A 123 20.81 15.28 0.36
N TRP A 124 22.00 15.00 0.88
CA TRP A 124 23.09 15.97 0.99
C TRP A 124 24.09 15.83 -0.15
N ALA A 125 24.41 14.60 -0.52
CA ALA A 125 25.25 14.27 -1.66
C ALA A 125 24.99 12.85 -2.14
N TYR A 126 25.30 12.59 -3.41
CA TYR A 126 25.41 11.23 -3.97
C TYR A 126 26.59 11.19 -4.92
N ALA A 127 27.22 10.01 -5.06
CA ALA A 127 28.42 9.85 -5.89
C ALA A 127 28.74 8.36 -6.14
N ASP A 128 29.62 8.13 -7.10
CA ASP A 128 30.12 6.78 -7.39
C ASP A 128 31.32 6.41 -6.51
N THR A 129 32.02 7.41 -5.96
CA THR A 129 33.20 7.22 -5.10
C THR A 129 33.09 8.06 -3.83
N TYR A 130 33.78 7.65 -2.78
CA TYR A 130 33.84 8.39 -1.53
C TYR A 130 34.54 9.74 -1.68
N GLU A 131 35.58 9.83 -2.51
CA GLU A 131 36.23 11.10 -2.81
C GLU A 131 35.25 12.13 -3.37
N GLN A 132 34.50 11.75 -4.38
CA GLN A 132 33.45 12.60 -4.97
C GLN A 132 32.34 12.91 -3.96
N LEU A 133 31.93 11.91 -3.14
CA LEU A 133 30.91 12.10 -2.12
C LEU A 133 31.30 13.17 -1.11
N HIS A 134 32.54 13.11 -0.61
CA HIS A 134 33.08 14.11 0.30
C HIS A 134 33.17 15.50 -0.35
N ALA A 135 33.67 15.57 -1.60
CA ALA A 135 33.75 16.83 -2.34
C ALA A 135 32.37 17.48 -2.52
N ARG A 136 31.38 16.71 -2.97
CA ARG A 136 30.01 17.18 -3.17
C ARG A 136 29.33 17.58 -1.85
N ASN A 137 29.56 16.84 -0.76
CA ASN A 137 29.00 17.17 0.56
C ASN A 137 29.57 18.46 1.10
N ARG A 138 30.90 18.69 0.97
CA ARG A 138 31.50 19.97 1.36
C ARG A 138 30.96 21.15 0.52
N ALA A 139 30.77 20.94 -0.78
CA ALA A 139 30.22 21.94 -1.67
C ALA A 139 28.75 22.27 -1.36
N SER A 140 27.94 21.27 -1.01
CA SER A 140 26.52 21.47 -0.67
C SER A 140 26.34 22.21 0.66
N GLY A 141 27.21 21.95 1.65
CA GLY A 141 27.15 22.57 2.97
C GLY A 141 25.87 22.27 3.76
N MET A 142 25.01 21.35 3.32
CA MET A 142 23.70 21.11 3.95
C MET A 142 23.81 20.59 5.39
N TYR A 143 24.91 19.94 5.75
CA TYR A 143 25.19 19.49 7.10
C TYR A 143 25.44 20.65 8.10
N LEU A 144 25.82 21.85 7.62
CA LEU A 144 26.14 23.00 8.48
C LEU A 144 24.97 23.43 9.35
N ALA A 145 23.74 23.28 8.86
CA ALA A 145 22.53 23.60 9.62
C ALA A 145 22.35 22.73 10.91
N TRP A 146 23.17 21.68 11.07
CA TRP A 146 23.05 20.71 12.15
C TRP A 146 24.20 20.72 13.14
N GLN A 147 25.12 21.70 13.05
CA GLN A 147 26.33 21.76 13.88
C GLN A 147 26.09 22.32 15.30
N SER A 148 24.89 22.81 15.61
CA SER A 148 24.59 23.37 16.94
C SER A 148 24.88 22.37 18.07
N PRO A 149 25.47 22.81 19.19
CA PRO A 149 25.70 22.00 20.38
C PRO A 149 24.41 21.42 20.99
N ASP A 150 23.25 22.05 20.73
CA ASP A 150 21.96 21.61 21.24
C ASP A 150 21.35 20.49 20.41
N VAL A 151 21.88 20.21 19.23
CA VAL A 151 21.38 19.19 18.31
C VAL A 151 22.06 17.86 18.55
N SER A 152 21.36 16.95 19.24
CA SER A 152 21.87 15.58 19.40
C SER A 152 21.86 14.80 18.09
N TRP A 153 22.87 13.98 17.87
CA TRP A 153 23.04 13.29 16.60
C TRP A 153 23.45 11.81 16.73
N LYS A 154 23.26 11.07 15.65
CA LYS A 154 23.85 9.74 15.43
C LYS A 154 24.17 9.53 13.96
N ALA A 155 25.20 8.72 13.72
CA ALA A 155 25.55 8.26 12.38
C ALA A 155 24.92 6.87 12.11
N LEU A 156 24.55 6.63 10.84
CA LEU A 156 23.99 5.38 10.37
C LEU A 156 24.64 4.98 9.03
N MET A 157 25.61 4.07 9.07
CA MET A 157 26.27 3.52 7.88
C MET A 157 25.60 2.21 7.49
N GLN A 158 25.03 2.16 6.27
CA GLN A 158 24.27 1.02 5.78
C GLN A 158 24.79 0.53 4.43
N GLY A 159 25.05 -0.77 4.31
CA GLY A 159 25.21 -1.43 3.03
C GLY A 159 23.90 -2.12 2.63
N PHE A 160 23.45 -1.87 1.41
CA PHE A 160 22.28 -2.54 0.85
C PHE A 160 22.76 -3.77 0.06
N HIS A 161 22.22 -4.93 0.34
CA HIS A 161 22.68 -6.27 -0.07
C HIS A 161 24.01 -6.74 0.56
N VAL A 162 24.68 -5.90 1.33
CA VAL A 162 25.95 -6.22 2.00
C VAL A 162 25.88 -5.74 3.46
N ALA A 163 26.35 -6.57 4.39
CA ALA A 163 26.50 -6.15 5.78
C ALA A 163 27.85 -5.46 5.96
N LEU A 164 27.83 -4.19 6.41
CA LEU A 164 29.08 -3.46 6.69
C LEU A 164 29.67 -3.91 8.03
N PRO A 165 30.94 -4.40 8.08
CA PRO A 165 31.62 -4.71 9.33
C PRO A 165 31.73 -3.47 10.22
N GLU A 166 31.76 -3.68 11.54
CA GLU A 166 31.83 -2.59 12.51
C GLU A 166 33.05 -1.70 12.31
N LYS A 167 34.23 -2.30 12.11
CA LYS A 167 35.48 -1.56 11.84
C LYS A 167 35.33 -0.63 10.65
N ARG A 168 34.67 -1.07 9.57
CA ARG A 168 34.43 -0.22 8.40
C ARG A 168 33.44 0.88 8.72
N ARG A 169 32.35 0.58 9.43
CA ARG A 169 31.37 1.62 9.83
C ARG A 169 32.02 2.73 10.63
N LEU A 170 32.90 2.40 11.58
CA LEU A 170 33.63 3.38 12.38
C LEU A 170 34.57 4.20 11.50
N ALA A 171 35.37 3.58 10.64
CA ALA A 171 36.27 4.30 9.73
C ALA A 171 35.50 5.26 8.79
N LEU A 172 34.31 4.84 8.31
CA LEU A 172 33.45 5.72 7.51
C LEU A 172 32.95 6.92 8.33
N ILE A 173 32.50 6.73 9.57
CA ILE A 173 32.08 7.81 10.43
C ILE A 173 33.23 8.78 10.66
N GLU A 174 34.43 8.29 10.94
CA GLU A 174 35.64 9.10 11.14
C GLU A 174 36.00 9.92 9.89
N SER A 175 35.83 9.36 8.68
CA SER A 175 36.10 10.06 7.42
C SER A 175 35.24 11.32 7.22
N PHE A 176 34.08 11.40 7.89
CA PHE A 176 33.16 12.55 7.89
C PHE A 176 33.34 13.48 9.10
N ALA A 177 34.42 13.33 9.90
CA ALA A 177 34.68 14.19 11.07
C ALA A 177 34.70 15.68 10.74
N TYR A 178 35.02 16.06 9.51
CA TYR A 178 34.99 17.46 9.05
C TYR A 178 33.60 18.11 9.13
N MET A 179 32.50 17.32 9.21
CA MET A 179 31.17 17.89 9.40
C MET A 179 30.99 18.52 10.78
N ASN A 180 31.85 18.20 11.73
CA ASN A 180 32.00 18.85 13.03
C ASN A 180 30.68 19.05 13.80
N PHE A 181 29.89 17.98 13.96
CA PHE A 181 28.70 18.05 14.80
C PHE A 181 29.06 18.15 16.27
N GLN A 182 28.69 19.26 16.93
CA GLN A 182 29.09 19.60 18.29
C GLN A 182 28.16 19.06 19.38
N GLY A 183 26.94 18.68 19.02
CA GLY A 183 25.94 18.18 19.97
C GLY A 183 26.23 16.77 20.48
N PRO A 184 25.49 16.32 21.49
CA PRO A 184 25.71 15.01 22.11
C PRO A 184 25.30 13.87 21.18
N ILE A 185 26.07 12.77 21.19
CA ILE A 185 25.73 11.53 20.51
C ILE A 185 24.63 10.81 21.29
N ARG A 186 23.48 10.54 20.64
CA ARG A 186 22.36 9.79 21.23
C ARG A 186 21.95 8.63 20.32
N MET A 187 22.10 7.41 20.79
CA MET A 187 21.73 6.22 19.99
C MET A 187 20.21 6.10 19.82
N ARG A 188 19.42 6.59 20.78
CA ARG A 188 17.96 6.66 20.72
C ARG A 188 17.49 8.10 20.80
N GLY A 189 16.46 8.45 20.01
CA GLY A 189 15.83 9.77 20.06
C GLY A 189 16.72 10.95 19.58
N ALA A 190 17.85 10.69 18.89
CA ALA A 190 18.70 11.76 18.36
C ALA A 190 17.89 12.72 17.48
N ASP A 191 18.24 14.02 17.51
CA ASP A 191 17.62 15.05 16.68
C ASP A 191 17.98 14.84 15.23
N LEU A 192 19.24 14.63 14.95
CA LEU A 192 19.78 14.28 13.64
C LEU A 192 20.11 12.79 13.57
N THR A 193 19.67 12.13 12.51
CA THR A 193 20.25 10.86 12.06
C THR A 193 20.77 11.07 10.65
N TRP A 194 22.07 11.20 10.52
CA TRP A 194 22.74 11.27 9.22
C TRP A 194 23.40 9.95 8.89
N GLY A 195 23.75 9.73 7.64
CA GLY A 195 24.47 8.52 7.27
C GLY A 195 24.70 8.35 5.79
N VAL A 196 25.47 7.29 5.49
CA VAL A 196 25.73 6.85 4.13
C VAL A 196 25.02 5.54 3.87
N ILE A 197 24.44 5.45 2.69
CA ILE A 197 23.89 4.23 2.12
C ILE A 197 24.80 3.83 0.97
N GLU A 198 25.42 2.65 1.08
CA GLU A 198 26.14 1.99 -0.01
C GLU A 198 25.18 1.04 -0.71
N GLU A 199 24.76 1.35 -1.92
CA GLU A 199 23.93 0.46 -2.73
C GLU A 199 24.82 -0.50 -3.51
N TYR A 200 24.63 -1.80 -3.32
CA TYR A 200 25.30 -2.86 -4.05
C TYR A 200 24.31 -3.64 -4.93
N SER A 201 24.78 -4.10 -6.09
CA SER A 201 24.02 -5.02 -6.94
C SER A 201 23.81 -6.36 -6.23
N ARG A 202 22.73 -7.06 -6.57
CA ARG A 202 22.50 -8.41 -6.06
C ARG A 202 23.58 -9.36 -6.61
N PRO A 203 24.09 -10.30 -5.81
CA PRO A 203 24.92 -11.38 -6.31
C PRO A 203 24.13 -12.22 -7.31
N THR A 204 24.69 -12.45 -8.48
CA THR A 204 24.07 -13.25 -9.54
C THR A 204 24.23 -14.77 -9.32
N ASP A 205 25.18 -15.22 -8.48
CA ASP A 205 25.51 -16.62 -8.25
C ASP A 205 25.59 -17.00 -6.77
N ILE A 206 25.20 -18.26 -6.46
CA ILE A 206 25.24 -18.83 -5.11
C ILE A 206 26.68 -18.88 -4.56
N GLN A 207 27.71 -19.09 -5.41
CA GLN A 207 29.11 -19.06 -5.03
C GLN A 207 29.60 -17.70 -4.53
N SER A 208 28.97 -16.62 -4.94
CA SER A 208 29.26 -15.27 -4.43
C SER A 208 28.76 -15.04 -3.00
N VAL A 209 27.96 -15.93 -2.45
CA VAL A 209 27.46 -15.86 -1.06
C VAL A 209 28.59 -16.20 -0.06
N GLU A 210 29.48 -17.12 -0.40
CA GLU A 210 30.62 -17.47 0.43
C GLU A 210 31.76 -16.45 0.33
N ALA A 211 31.90 -15.77 -0.80
CA ALA A 211 32.82 -14.65 -0.98
C ALA A 211 32.40 -13.35 -0.21
N ARG A 212 31.26 -13.36 0.47
CA ARG A 212 30.74 -12.19 1.26
C ARG A 212 31.69 -11.77 2.41
N GLY A 213 32.59 -12.58 2.85
CA GLY A 213 33.54 -12.28 3.94
C GLY A 213 34.82 -11.57 3.53
N GLN A 214 35.16 -11.49 2.23
CA GLN A 214 36.47 -11.03 1.76
C GLN A 214 36.46 -9.97 0.66
N ALA A 215 35.30 -9.55 0.17
CA ALA A 215 35.23 -8.53 -0.87
C ALA A 215 35.71 -7.17 -0.34
N GLU A 216 36.58 -6.50 -1.10
CA GLU A 216 36.93 -5.11 -0.88
C GLU A 216 35.67 -4.26 -0.98
N MET A 217 35.15 -3.81 0.17
CA MET A 217 33.95 -2.97 0.22
C MET A 217 34.27 -1.52 -0.16
N GLY A 218 33.29 -0.82 -0.71
CA GLY A 218 33.40 0.60 -1.09
C GLY A 218 33.85 0.78 -2.54
N ASP A 219 34.59 1.82 -2.82
CA ASP A 219 34.90 2.27 -4.18
C ASP A 219 35.56 1.25 -5.06
N ARG A 220 36.29 0.30 -4.50
CA ARG A 220 36.96 -0.79 -5.21
C ARG A 220 36.07 -2.00 -5.47
N ASP A 221 34.90 -2.09 -4.80
CA ASP A 221 33.98 -3.19 -5.02
C ASP A 221 33.21 -2.97 -6.35
N PRO A 222 33.37 -3.87 -7.34
CA PRO A 222 32.70 -3.74 -8.63
C PRO A 222 31.17 -3.82 -8.52
N ARG A 223 30.63 -4.34 -7.41
CA ARG A 223 29.20 -4.42 -7.16
C ARG A 223 28.62 -3.11 -6.63
N LEU A 224 29.46 -2.16 -6.21
CA LEU A 224 28.95 -0.86 -5.74
C LEU A 224 28.26 -0.14 -6.89
N VAL A 225 26.96 0.12 -6.71
CA VAL A 225 26.10 0.80 -7.68
C VAL A 225 26.14 2.31 -7.44
N GLN A 226 25.94 2.74 -6.18
CA GLN A 226 25.82 4.16 -5.84
C GLN A 226 26.04 4.39 -4.34
N LEU A 227 26.50 5.59 -4.00
CA LEU A 227 26.61 6.11 -2.62
C LEU A 227 25.61 7.24 -2.46
N PHE A 228 24.85 7.21 -1.35
CA PHE A 228 23.98 8.31 -0.95
C PHE A 228 24.35 8.75 0.46
N LEU A 229 24.53 10.05 0.65
CA LEU A 229 24.75 10.68 1.95
C LEU A 229 23.58 11.63 2.23
N GLY A 230 23.05 11.56 3.45
CA GLY A 230 21.97 12.46 3.83
C GLY A 230 21.48 12.29 5.25
N ARG A 231 20.38 12.96 5.53
CA ARG A 231 19.68 12.95 6.81
C ARG A 231 18.41 12.13 6.68
N LYS A 232 18.24 11.13 7.54
CA LYS A 232 17.03 10.32 7.60
C LYS A 232 15.86 11.15 8.13
N ILE A 233 14.78 11.21 7.36
CA ILE A 233 13.52 11.82 7.78
C ILE A 233 12.91 10.97 8.89
N LYS A 234 12.52 11.61 9.97
CA LYS A 234 11.87 11.00 11.12
C LYS A 234 10.61 11.78 11.45
N ASP A 235 9.58 11.05 11.75
CA ASP A 235 8.45 11.63 12.45
C ASP A 235 8.55 11.35 13.94
N ARG A 236 8.31 12.39 14.75
CA ARG A 236 8.27 12.33 16.22
C ARG A 236 6.85 12.35 16.76
N SER A 237 5.84 12.39 15.90
CA SER A 237 4.42 12.45 16.27
C SER A 237 3.93 11.15 16.94
N GLY A 238 4.68 10.05 16.81
CA GLY A 238 4.28 8.72 17.24
C GLY A 238 3.32 8.03 16.28
N ALA A 239 2.99 8.66 15.14
CA ALA A 239 2.22 8.03 14.10
C ALA A 239 2.99 6.87 13.46
N LEU A 240 2.28 5.77 13.15
CA LEU A 240 2.88 4.60 12.51
C LEU A 240 3.10 4.88 11.02
N PRO A 241 4.29 4.63 10.47
CA PRO A 241 4.49 4.56 9.02
C PRO A 241 3.55 3.52 8.40
N ALA A 242 3.11 3.76 7.16
CA ALA A 242 2.23 2.83 6.45
C ALA A 242 2.81 1.41 6.38
N ARG A 243 4.12 1.28 6.30
CA ARG A 243 4.82 -0.01 6.32
C ARG A 243 4.54 -0.81 7.60
N ASP A 244 4.40 -0.17 8.73
CA ASP A 244 4.15 -0.83 10.02
C ASP A 244 2.70 -1.34 10.11
N LEU A 245 1.75 -0.77 9.34
CA LEU A 245 0.39 -1.27 9.22
C LEU A 245 0.32 -2.70 8.65
N ILE A 246 1.31 -3.09 7.84
CA ILE A 246 1.42 -4.45 7.30
C ILE A 246 1.54 -5.47 8.43
N ASP A 247 2.32 -5.15 9.47
CA ASP A 247 2.47 -6.02 10.65
C ASP A 247 1.23 -6.01 11.54
N VAL A 248 0.59 -4.86 11.68
CA VAL A 248 -0.69 -4.72 12.40
C VAL A 248 -1.77 -5.59 11.78
N LEU A 249 -1.91 -5.55 10.45
CA LEU A 249 -2.92 -6.30 9.69
C LEU A 249 -2.51 -7.74 9.36
N SER A 250 -1.33 -8.19 9.81
CA SER A 250 -0.79 -9.52 9.50
C SER A 250 -1.81 -10.64 9.75
N LEU A 251 -2.00 -11.50 8.75
CA LEU A 251 -2.90 -12.66 8.85
C LEU A 251 -2.54 -13.59 10.01
N LYS A 252 -1.26 -13.69 10.37
CA LYS A 252 -0.79 -14.50 11.50
C LYS A 252 -1.32 -14.01 12.86
N LYS A 253 -1.67 -12.73 12.96
CA LYS A 253 -2.16 -12.07 14.17
C LYS A 253 -3.68 -11.86 14.16
N ARG A 254 -4.32 -12.02 12.98
CA ARG A 254 -5.76 -11.77 12.80
C ARG A 254 -6.60 -12.85 13.45
N LYS A 255 -7.61 -12.44 14.22
CA LYS A 255 -8.52 -13.37 14.91
C LYS A 255 -9.44 -14.14 13.99
N TYR A 256 -9.93 -13.50 12.92
CA TYR A 256 -10.79 -14.14 11.94
C TYR A 256 -10.11 -14.15 10.57
N ILE A 257 -9.82 -15.34 10.06
CA ILE A 257 -9.21 -15.59 8.76
C ILE A 257 -9.95 -16.70 8.02
N GLY A 258 -9.88 -16.70 6.70
CA GLY A 258 -10.34 -17.75 5.80
C GLY A 258 -9.30 -18.04 4.72
N ASN A 259 -9.52 -19.09 3.97
CA ASN A 259 -8.59 -19.56 2.92
C ASN A 259 -8.35 -18.52 1.81
N THR A 260 -9.28 -17.58 1.64
CA THR A 260 -9.24 -16.51 0.63
C THR A 260 -8.89 -15.16 1.23
N SER A 261 -8.43 -15.11 2.49
CA SER A 261 -8.01 -13.84 3.09
C SER A 261 -6.79 -13.28 2.35
N MET A 262 -6.86 -12.01 1.96
CA MET A 262 -5.77 -11.33 1.29
C MET A 262 -4.66 -10.94 2.28
N GLU A 263 -3.42 -11.03 1.85
CA GLU A 263 -2.25 -10.60 2.60
C GLU A 263 -2.27 -9.09 2.90
N SER A 264 -1.72 -8.71 4.04
CA SER A 264 -1.80 -7.35 4.56
C SER A 264 -1.10 -6.31 3.68
N GLU A 265 0.08 -6.64 3.12
CA GLU A 265 0.84 -5.71 2.27
C GLU A 265 0.02 -5.31 1.04
N MET A 266 -0.55 -6.29 0.34
CA MET A 266 -1.38 -6.01 -0.83
C MET A 266 -2.67 -5.29 -0.49
N SER A 267 -3.29 -5.63 0.65
CA SER A 267 -4.50 -4.93 1.10
C SER A 267 -4.24 -3.44 1.36
N VAL A 268 -3.09 -3.09 1.97
CA VAL A 268 -2.71 -1.69 2.23
C VAL A 268 -2.39 -0.96 0.93
N ILE A 269 -1.63 -1.59 0.02
CA ILE A 269 -1.32 -1.01 -1.30
C ILE A 269 -2.60 -0.70 -2.08
N MET A 270 -3.52 -1.66 -2.18
CA MET A 270 -4.80 -1.46 -2.89
C MET A 270 -5.65 -0.37 -2.25
N ALA A 271 -5.70 -0.29 -0.92
CA ALA A 271 -6.40 0.77 -0.21
C ALA A 271 -5.78 2.15 -0.48
N ASN A 272 -4.45 2.24 -0.61
CA ASN A 272 -3.77 3.46 -1.04
C ASN A 272 -4.11 3.83 -2.50
N MET A 273 -4.06 2.85 -3.42
CA MET A 273 -4.42 3.06 -4.82
C MET A 273 -5.87 3.51 -5.00
N ALA A 274 -6.75 3.11 -4.08
CA ALA A 274 -8.15 3.54 -4.02
C ALA A 274 -8.36 4.90 -3.34
N LEU A 275 -7.31 5.57 -2.88
CA LEU A 275 -7.38 6.81 -2.13
C LEU A 275 -8.22 6.69 -0.84
N ALA A 276 -8.30 5.50 -0.23
CA ALA A 276 -9.05 5.28 0.99
C ALA A 276 -8.50 6.16 2.13
N GLY A 277 -9.35 6.85 2.87
CA GLY A 277 -8.92 7.74 3.97
C GLY A 277 -10.10 8.47 4.61
N PRO A 278 -9.84 9.37 5.57
CA PRO A 278 -10.87 10.17 6.19
C PRO A 278 -11.77 10.89 5.18
N GLY A 279 -13.07 10.85 5.42
CA GLY A 279 -14.08 11.45 4.54
C GLY A 279 -14.42 10.63 3.29
N LYS A 280 -13.84 9.44 3.13
CA LYS A 280 -14.10 8.54 2.01
C LYS A 280 -14.98 7.36 2.41
N LEU A 281 -15.92 7.00 1.54
CA LEU A 281 -16.76 5.82 1.63
C LEU A 281 -16.29 4.79 0.60
N VAL A 282 -15.82 3.64 1.10
CA VAL A 282 -15.24 2.57 0.27
C VAL A 282 -16.11 1.32 0.34
N TYR A 283 -16.25 0.64 -0.79
CA TYR A 283 -17.06 -0.56 -0.89
C TYR A 283 -16.28 -1.75 -1.45
N ASP A 284 -16.53 -2.94 -0.87
CA ASP A 284 -16.02 -4.24 -1.37
C ASP A 284 -17.19 -5.19 -1.66
N PRO A 285 -17.51 -5.44 -2.95
CA PRO A 285 -18.61 -6.35 -3.34
C PRO A 285 -18.29 -7.85 -3.16
N PHE A 286 -17.04 -8.23 -2.87
CA PHE A 286 -16.58 -9.58 -2.62
C PHE A 286 -15.78 -9.63 -1.31
N ALA A 287 -16.36 -9.10 -0.25
CA ALA A 287 -15.65 -8.78 1.00
C ALA A 287 -15.02 -9.99 1.70
N GLY A 288 -15.56 -11.21 1.51
CA GLY A 288 -15.04 -12.43 2.10
C GLY A 288 -14.84 -12.29 3.61
N THR A 289 -13.58 -12.38 4.05
CA THR A 289 -13.21 -12.21 5.48
C THR A 289 -12.86 -10.76 5.87
N GLY A 290 -13.08 -9.79 4.97
CA GLY A 290 -12.97 -8.37 5.24
C GLY A 290 -11.58 -7.75 5.09
N SER A 291 -10.64 -8.38 4.39
CA SER A 291 -9.27 -7.86 4.27
C SER A 291 -9.20 -6.44 3.71
N MET A 292 -9.97 -6.13 2.65
CA MET A 292 -10.05 -4.77 2.08
C MET A 292 -10.72 -3.80 3.04
N LEU A 293 -11.80 -4.23 3.71
CA LEU A 293 -12.51 -3.38 4.67
C LEU A 293 -11.57 -2.93 5.80
N TYR A 294 -10.74 -3.84 6.33
CA TYR A 294 -9.80 -3.49 7.39
C TYR A 294 -8.71 -2.52 6.90
N ALA A 295 -8.14 -2.77 5.71
CA ALA A 295 -7.10 -1.91 5.16
C ALA A 295 -7.61 -0.50 4.88
N CYS A 296 -8.80 -0.36 4.28
CA CYS A 296 -9.41 0.94 4.04
C CYS A 296 -9.80 1.65 5.35
N SER A 297 -10.37 0.92 6.31
CA SER A 297 -10.81 1.49 7.58
C SER A 297 -9.65 1.91 8.48
N ILE A 298 -8.52 1.19 8.49
CA ILE A 298 -7.34 1.58 9.27
C ILE A 298 -6.68 2.85 8.73
N LEU A 299 -6.78 3.07 7.41
CA LEU A 299 -6.38 4.31 6.75
C LEU A 299 -7.38 5.45 6.96
N GLY A 300 -8.52 5.20 7.60
CA GLY A 300 -9.47 6.20 8.02
C GLY A 300 -10.78 6.28 7.23
N ALA A 301 -10.95 5.49 6.17
CA ALA A 301 -12.19 5.45 5.40
C ALA A 301 -13.34 4.79 6.18
N MET A 302 -14.57 5.16 5.85
CA MET A 302 -15.76 4.35 6.14
C MET A 302 -15.84 3.23 5.12
N SER A 303 -16.12 2.01 5.56
CA SER A 303 -16.14 0.84 4.67
C SER A 303 -17.46 0.08 4.77
N LEU A 304 -17.96 -0.35 3.63
CA LEU A 304 -19.11 -1.24 3.49
C LEU A 304 -18.68 -2.45 2.68
N GLY A 305 -19.12 -3.65 3.07
CA GLY A 305 -18.85 -4.87 2.32
C GLY A 305 -20.09 -5.64 1.96
N SER A 306 -20.02 -6.44 0.90
CA SER A 306 -20.98 -7.48 0.64
C SER A 306 -20.31 -8.77 0.17
N ASP A 307 -21.01 -9.89 0.31
CA ASP A 307 -20.59 -11.19 -0.22
C ASP A 307 -21.81 -12.06 -0.44
N ILE A 308 -21.78 -12.91 -1.46
CA ILE A 308 -22.85 -13.88 -1.72
C ILE A 308 -22.91 -14.95 -0.63
N ASP A 309 -21.78 -15.27 0.02
CA ASP A 309 -21.70 -16.22 1.13
C ASP A 309 -21.64 -15.50 2.49
N GLY A 310 -22.79 -15.28 3.07
CA GLY A 310 -22.90 -14.63 4.39
C GLY A 310 -22.15 -15.34 5.52
N ARG A 311 -21.75 -16.62 5.36
CA ARG A 311 -20.93 -17.34 6.33
C ARG A 311 -19.51 -16.76 6.38
N MET A 312 -19.02 -16.27 5.24
CA MET A 312 -17.71 -15.58 5.17
C MET A 312 -17.73 -14.24 5.93
N LEU A 313 -18.87 -13.56 5.97
CA LEU A 313 -19.02 -12.29 6.69
C LEU A 313 -19.17 -12.51 8.20
N ARG A 314 -20.02 -13.48 8.57
CA ARG A 314 -20.40 -13.75 9.97
C ARG A 314 -19.48 -14.73 10.72
N GLY A 315 -18.61 -15.45 9.97
CA GLY A 315 -17.83 -16.58 10.52
C GLY A 315 -18.64 -17.87 10.61
N LYS A 316 -17.93 -18.99 10.83
CA LYS A 316 -18.53 -20.35 10.81
C LYS A 316 -18.97 -20.83 12.19
N ASN A 317 -18.49 -20.26 13.28
CA ASN A 317 -18.77 -20.70 14.65
C ASN A 317 -19.64 -19.69 15.38
N ARG A 318 -20.94 -20.00 15.49
CA ARG A 318 -21.90 -19.16 16.23
C ARG A 318 -21.87 -19.40 17.74
N GLU A 319 -21.25 -20.48 18.22
CA GLU A 319 -21.36 -20.93 19.62
C GLU A 319 -20.48 -20.16 20.60
N HIS A 320 -19.45 -19.41 20.15
CA HIS A 320 -18.42 -18.81 21.02
C HIS A 320 -18.29 -17.29 20.93
N GLY A 321 -19.36 -16.57 20.63
CA GLY A 321 -19.33 -15.11 20.56
C GLY A 321 -19.64 -14.57 19.17
N ILE A 322 -19.20 -13.33 18.85
CA ILE A 322 -19.41 -12.70 17.53
C ILE A 322 -18.21 -12.99 16.63
N PRO A 323 -18.18 -14.12 15.91
CA PRO A 323 -17.11 -14.44 14.96
C PRO A 323 -17.25 -13.57 13.72
N GLY A 324 -16.26 -13.64 12.82
CA GLY A 324 -16.32 -13.00 11.52
C GLY A 324 -15.69 -11.60 11.48
N ILE A 325 -16.14 -10.77 10.55
CA ILE A 325 -15.55 -9.47 10.27
C ILE A 325 -15.53 -8.56 11.50
N ARG A 326 -16.60 -8.57 12.30
CA ARG A 326 -16.73 -7.71 13.51
C ARG A 326 -15.65 -8.01 14.55
N GLU A 327 -15.25 -9.26 14.71
CA GLU A 327 -14.23 -9.64 15.68
C GLU A 327 -12.84 -9.08 15.33
N SER A 328 -12.46 -9.17 14.05
CA SER A 328 -11.21 -8.57 13.57
C SER A 328 -11.28 -7.03 13.57
N ALA A 329 -12.42 -6.45 13.22
CA ALA A 329 -12.63 -5.01 13.31
C ALA A 329 -12.44 -4.49 14.75
N LYS A 330 -12.95 -5.23 15.74
CA LYS A 330 -12.73 -4.93 17.15
C LYS A 330 -11.27 -5.09 17.57
N GLN A 331 -10.60 -6.14 17.07
CA GLN A 331 -9.18 -6.36 17.31
C GLN A 331 -8.34 -5.16 16.84
N TYR A 332 -8.68 -4.60 15.69
CA TYR A 332 -7.96 -3.45 15.09
C TYR A 332 -8.44 -2.08 15.59
N GLY A 333 -9.48 -2.03 16.44
CA GLY A 333 -10.04 -0.77 16.94
C GLY A 333 -10.78 0.06 15.90
N ILE A 334 -11.20 -0.56 14.80
CA ILE A 334 -11.84 0.10 13.64
C ILE A 334 -13.34 -0.24 13.48
N GLN A 335 -13.97 -0.84 14.47
CA GLN A 335 -15.37 -1.26 14.38
C GLN A 335 -16.34 -0.11 14.06
N GLY A 336 -16.04 1.12 14.48
CA GLY A 336 -16.82 2.30 14.17
C GLY A 336 -16.66 2.84 12.73
N ARG A 337 -15.74 2.25 11.94
CA ARG A 337 -15.49 2.63 10.54
C ARG A 337 -16.01 1.60 9.54
N ILE A 338 -16.39 0.41 9.99
CA ILE A 338 -17.06 -0.58 9.15
C ILE A 338 -18.56 -0.40 9.36
N ILE A 339 -19.25 0.14 8.35
CA ILE A 339 -20.69 0.41 8.38
C ILE A 339 -21.44 -0.91 8.57
N ASP A 340 -21.22 -1.85 7.65
CA ASP A 340 -21.75 -3.22 7.73
C ASP A 340 -21.07 -4.14 6.71
N ALA A 341 -21.44 -5.43 6.76
CA ALA A 341 -21.13 -6.44 5.77
C ALA A 341 -22.41 -7.23 5.47
N VAL A 342 -22.98 -7.04 4.27
CA VAL A 342 -24.31 -7.47 3.89
C VAL A 342 -24.25 -8.66 2.93
N THR A 343 -25.18 -9.62 3.08
CA THR A 343 -25.21 -10.80 2.20
C THR A 343 -26.13 -10.55 1.02
N PHE A 344 -25.56 -10.44 -0.17
CA PHE A 344 -26.29 -10.43 -1.45
C PHE A 344 -25.34 -10.73 -2.63
N ASP A 345 -25.93 -11.02 -3.77
CA ASP A 345 -25.22 -11.16 -5.04
C ASP A 345 -25.09 -9.80 -5.73
N MET A 346 -23.89 -9.44 -6.17
CA MET A 346 -23.61 -8.21 -6.90
C MET A 346 -24.54 -8.05 -8.13
N THR A 347 -24.86 -9.16 -8.82
CA THR A 347 -25.76 -9.16 -9.99
C THR A 347 -27.24 -8.92 -9.64
N GLN A 348 -27.58 -8.95 -8.35
CA GLN A 348 -28.93 -8.71 -7.82
C GLN A 348 -28.88 -7.78 -6.62
N ALA A 349 -28.13 -6.68 -6.76
CA ALA A 349 -27.85 -5.75 -5.68
C ALA A 349 -29.10 -4.99 -5.23
N PRO A 350 -29.23 -4.72 -3.92
CA PRO A 350 -30.40 -4.05 -3.36
C PRO A 350 -30.40 -2.53 -3.53
N TRP A 351 -29.43 -1.98 -4.26
CA TRP A 351 -29.28 -0.54 -4.43
C TRP A 351 -30.43 0.05 -5.27
N ARG A 352 -30.94 1.16 -4.84
CA ARG A 352 -31.93 1.95 -5.61
C ARG A 352 -31.21 2.80 -6.65
N THR A 353 -30.87 2.21 -7.78
CA THR A 353 -30.25 2.90 -8.92
C THR A 353 -31.33 3.30 -9.95
N PRO A 354 -31.13 4.34 -10.80
CA PRO A 354 -29.98 5.26 -10.72
C PRO A 354 -30.09 6.20 -9.52
N PHE A 355 -28.94 6.54 -8.95
CA PHE A 355 -28.87 7.65 -8.01
C PHE A 355 -29.19 8.95 -8.76
N ARG A 356 -29.87 9.90 -8.11
CA ARG A 356 -30.27 11.15 -8.76
C ARG A 356 -29.07 11.94 -9.26
N GLY A 357 -29.01 12.17 -10.58
CA GLY A 357 -27.92 12.88 -11.25
C GLY A 357 -26.61 12.05 -11.26
N ASP A 358 -25.50 12.71 -11.58
CA ASP A 358 -24.16 12.11 -11.67
C ASP A 358 -23.55 11.79 -10.27
N MET A 359 -24.39 11.65 -9.26
CA MET A 359 -23.96 11.39 -7.88
C MET A 359 -23.97 9.89 -7.62
N GLY A 360 -22.79 9.29 -7.68
CA GLY A 360 -22.58 7.94 -7.16
C GLY A 360 -22.73 7.89 -5.63
N LEU A 361 -22.56 6.70 -5.05
CA LEU A 361 -22.63 6.48 -3.60
C LEU A 361 -21.24 6.35 -2.97
N PHE A 362 -20.27 5.78 -3.69
CA PHE A 362 -18.96 5.44 -3.15
C PHE A 362 -17.84 6.27 -3.79
N ASP A 363 -16.83 6.61 -2.99
CA ASP A 363 -15.58 7.21 -3.46
C ASP A 363 -14.67 6.19 -4.12
N ALA A 364 -14.73 4.92 -3.65
CA ALA A 364 -13.99 3.83 -4.26
C ALA A 364 -14.66 2.47 -4.08
N ILE A 365 -14.40 1.58 -5.03
CA ILE A 365 -14.67 0.15 -4.94
C ILE A 365 -13.31 -0.56 -4.98
N VAL A 366 -13.03 -1.39 -3.96
CA VAL A 366 -11.75 -2.11 -3.80
C VAL A 366 -12.04 -3.56 -3.53
N THR A 367 -11.59 -4.47 -4.40
CA THR A 367 -12.04 -5.85 -4.28
C THR A 367 -11.06 -6.88 -4.84
N ASP A 368 -11.17 -8.11 -4.33
CA ASP A 368 -10.51 -9.32 -4.87
C ASP A 368 -11.59 -10.32 -5.32
N PRO A 369 -12.07 -10.20 -6.58
CA PRO A 369 -13.15 -11.07 -7.06
C PRO A 369 -12.75 -12.56 -7.06
N PRO A 370 -13.71 -13.51 -6.91
CA PRO A 370 -13.42 -14.93 -7.00
C PRO A 370 -13.13 -15.35 -8.44
N TYR A 371 -11.89 -15.77 -8.75
CA TYR A 371 -11.44 -16.08 -10.11
C TYR A 371 -11.11 -17.55 -10.36
N GLY A 372 -11.59 -18.47 -9.53
CA GLY A 372 -11.56 -19.90 -9.81
C GLY A 372 -10.32 -20.67 -9.37
N VAL A 373 -9.22 -20.04 -9.00
CA VAL A 373 -7.98 -20.73 -8.57
C VAL A 373 -8.15 -21.41 -7.20
N ARG A 374 -8.86 -20.76 -6.27
CA ARG A 374 -9.15 -21.28 -4.91
C ARG A 374 -10.64 -21.42 -4.63
N ALA A 375 -11.48 -20.62 -5.27
CA ALA A 375 -12.92 -20.67 -5.18
C ALA A 375 -13.51 -20.28 -6.54
N GLY A 376 -14.33 -21.15 -7.13
CA GLY A 376 -15.07 -20.83 -8.37
C GLY A 376 -16.04 -19.68 -8.11
N ALA A 377 -16.05 -18.69 -9.00
CA ALA A 377 -17.04 -17.62 -8.95
C ALA A 377 -18.44 -18.19 -9.11
N LYS A 378 -19.38 -17.67 -8.33
CA LYS A 378 -20.78 -18.07 -8.33
C LYS A 378 -21.68 -16.84 -8.33
N ARG A 379 -22.84 -16.99 -8.98
CA ARG A 379 -23.94 -16.03 -8.87
C ARG A 379 -25.24 -16.77 -8.53
N LEU A 380 -26.25 -16.08 -8.04
CA LEU A 380 -27.54 -16.64 -7.73
C LEU A 380 -28.21 -17.23 -8.99
N GLY A 381 -28.95 -18.29 -8.81
CA GLY A 381 -29.68 -18.95 -9.87
C GLY A 381 -29.47 -20.46 -9.91
N LYS A 382 -30.35 -21.17 -10.60
CA LYS A 382 -30.20 -22.59 -10.84
C LYS A 382 -29.38 -22.86 -12.09
N ARG A 383 -28.64 -23.99 -12.10
CA ARG A 383 -27.86 -24.41 -13.27
C ARG A 383 -28.76 -24.74 -14.46
N ASN A 384 -29.93 -25.38 -14.20
CA ASN A 384 -30.95 -25.59 -15.20
C ASN A 384 -31.96 -24.42 -15.13
N ALA A 385 -32.04 -23.62 -16.21
CA ALA A 385 -32.94 -22.48 -16.31
C ALA A 385 -34.42 -22.83 -16.16
N GLU A 386 -34.82 -24.02 -16.63
CA GLU A 386 -36.21 -24.51 -16.54
C GLU A 386 -36.68 -24.72 -15.08
N LEU A 387 -35.73 -24.90 -14.16
CA LEU A 387 -36.01 -25.05 -12.73
C LEU A 387 -36.01 -23.70 -12.01
N GLN A 388 -35.69 -22.60 -12.70
CA GLN A 388 -35.79 -21.24 -12.14
C GLN A 388 -37.26 -20.95 -11.85
N ARG A 389 -37.52 -20.38 -10.69
CA ARG A 389 -38.88 -19.97 -10.27
C ARG A 389 -38.85 -18.46 -10.01
N ASP A 390 -39.90 -17.78 -10.44
CA ASP A 390 -40.09 -16.36 -10.20
C ASP A 390 -40.73 -16.13 -8.82
N GLU A 391 -41.41 -17.15 -8.28
CA GLU A 391 -42.09 -17.11 -6.99
C GLU A 391 -41.34 -17.93 -5.93
N PRO A 392 -41.39 -17.52 -4.65
CA PRO A 392 -40.85 -18.30 -3.54
C PRO A 392 -41.50 -19.67 -3.43
N PHE A 393 -40.67 -20.68 -3.15
CA PHE A 393 -41.21 -22.01 -2.78
C PHE A 393 -41.78 -21.91 -1.37
N ILE A 394 -43.08 -22.23 -1.25
CA ILE A 394 -43.78 -22.28 0.03
C ILE A 394 -43.60 -23.67 0.62
N MET A 395 -43.10 -23.74 1.85
CA MET A 395 -42.95 -24.97 2.62
C MET A 395 -44.31 -25.50 3.09
N PRO A 396 -44.42 -26.79 3.49
CA PRO A 396 -45.67 -27.36 3.99
C PRO A 396 -46.30 -26.63 5.19
N ASP A 397 -45.49 -25.92 5.97
CA ASP A 397 -45.91 -25.08 7.08
C ASP A 397 -46.38 -23.66 6.68
N GLY A 398 -46.46 -23.38 5.38
CA GLY A 398 -46.87 -22.09 4.83
C GLY A 398 -45.77 -21.03 4.78
N MET A 399 -44.56 -21.33 5.25
CA MET A 399 -43.46 -20.38 5.27
C MET A 399 -42.69 -20.39 3.94
N PRO A 400 -42.32 -19.23 3.37
CA PRO A 400 -41.44 -19.18 2.20
C PRO A 400 -40.07 -19.78 2.51
N SER A 401 -39.54 -20.66 1.67
CA SER A 401 -38.27 -21.38 1.93
C SER A 401 -37.08 -20.47 2.16
N HIS A 402 -37.05 -19.29 1.53
CA HIS A 402 -35.96 -18.30 1.70
C HIS A 402 -35.97 -17.61 3.07
N MET A 403 -37.04 -17.73 3.87
CA MET A 403 -37.14 -17.21 5.23
C MET A 403 -36.67 -18.22 6.29
N MET A 404 -36.37 -19.48 5.89
CA MET A 404 -35.84 -20.49 6.80
C MET A 404 -34.43 -20.11 7.28
N PRO A 405 -34.09 -20.34 8.58
CA PRO A 405 -32.80 -20.02 9.13
C PRO A 405 -31.61 -20.66 8.40
N ASP A 406 -31.81 -21.84 7.86
CA ASP A 406 -30.78 -22.64 7.18
C ASP A 406 -30.88 -22.60 5.65
N TYR A 407 -31.66 -21.68 5.13
CA TYR A 407 -31.83 -21.57 3.66
C TYR A 407 -30.50 -21.19 3.00
N VAL A 408 -30.11 -21.99 2.01
CA VAL A 408 -28.97 -21.72 1.13
C VAL A 408 -29.52 -21.52 -0.28
N PRO A 409 -29.42 -20.31 -0.82
CA PRO A 409 -29.92 -20.04 -2.17
C PRO A 409 -29.14 -20.84 -3.21
N PRO A 410 -29.80 -21.33 -4.27
CA PRO A 410 -29.13 -22.02 -5.37
C PRO A 410 -28.17 -21.06 -6.07
N THR A 411 -26.99 -21.56 -6.44
CA THR A 411 -26.00 -20.82 -7.18
C THR A 411 -25.57 -21.55 -8.44
N LYS A 412 -25.21 -20.79 -9.47
CA LYS A 412 -24.65 -21.28 -10.73
C LYS A 412 -23.24 -20.73 -10.95
N PRO A 413 -22.40 -21.37 -11.79
CA PRO A 413 -21.09 -20.84 -12.15
C PRO A 413 -21.19 -19.43 -12.72
N TYR A 414 -20.17 -18.63 -12.46
CA TYR A 414 -20.03 -17.28 -12.96
C TYR A 414 -18.70 -17.18 -13.71
N HIS A 415 -18.73 -16.95 -15.02
CA HIS A 415 -17.52 -16.88 -15.83
C HIS A 415 -16.78 -15.57 -15.55
N LEU A 416 -15.43 -15.64 -15.56
CA LEU A 416 -14.60 -14.48 -15.23
C LEU A 416 -14.86 -13.27 -16.16
N SER A 417 -15.05 -13.52 -17.45
CA SER A 417 -15.36 -12.47 -18.43
C SER A 417 -16.68 -11.75 -18.10
N GLU A 418 -17.73 -12.51 -17.78
CA GLU A 418 -19.02 -11.95 -17.37
C GLU A 418 -18.88 -11.16 -16.06
N LEU A 419 -18.17 -11.74 -15.08
CA LEU A 419 -17.95 -11.10 -13.78
C LEU A 419 -17.25 -9.74 -13.93
N VAL A 420 -16.22 -9.66 -14.79
CA VAL A 420 -15.48 -8.41 -15.02
C VAL A 420 -16.35 -7.37 -15.71
N THR A 421 -17.14 -7.76 -16.71
CA THR A 421 -18.09 -6.86 -17.38
C THR A 421 -19.12 -6.33 -16.38
N ASP A 422 -19.76 -7.24 -15.64
CA ASP A 422 -20.76 -6.87 -14.64
C ASP A 422 -20.16 -6.00 -13.51
N LEU A 423 -18.90 -6.23 -13.12
CA LEU A 423 -18.20 -5.40 -12.12
C LEU A 423 -17.95 -3.99 -12.63
N LEU A 424 -17.56 -3.80 -13.88
CA LEU A 424 -17.35 -2.49 -14.48
C LEU A 424 -18.66 -1.70 -14.58
N GLU A 425 -19.72 -2.33 -15.09
CA GLU A 425 -21.06 -1.74 -15.14
C GLU A 425 -21.57 -1.37 -13.74
N TYR A 426 -21.42 -2.29 -12.79
CA TYR A 426 -21.81 -2.10 -11.40
C TYR A 426 -21.07 -0.94 -10.74
N ALA A 427 -19.75 -0.86 -10.97
CA ALA A 427 -18.92 0.21 -10.43
C ALA A 427 -19.26 1.56 -11.07
N SER A 428 -19.53 1.60 -12.38
CA SER A 428 -19.91 2.84 -13.07
C SER A 428 -21.22 3.45 -12.53
N ALA A 429 -22.14 2.58 -12.11
CA ALA A 429 -23.43 3.02 -11.53
C ALA A 429 -23.33 3.48 -10.07
N LEU A 430 -22.27 3.07 -9.35
CA LEU A 430 -22.16 3.28 -7.90
C LEU A 430 -21.08 4.28 -7.48
N LEU A 431 -20.08 4.51 -8.31
CA LEU A 431 -18.99 5.44 -7.98
C LEU A 431 -19.38 6.90 -8.23
N HIS A 432 -18.87 7.79 -7.39
CA HIS A 432 -18.85 9.21 -7.70
C HIS A 432 -17.98 9.51 -8.92
N PRO A 433 -18.23 10.55 -9.71
CA PRO A 433 -17.30 11.05 -10.69
C PRO A 433 -15.92 11.31 -10.04
N GLY A 434 -14.84 10.79 -10.63
CA GLY A 434 -13.52 10.79 -10.03
C GLY A 434 -13.28 9.69 -8.98
N GLY A 435 -14.27 8.82 -8.75
CA GLY A 435 -14.12 7.63 -7.90
C GLY A 435 -13.26 6.56 -8.54
N ARG A 436 -12.71 5.67 -7.74
CA ARG A 436 -11.76 4.64 -8.20
C ARG A 436 -12.31 3.24 -8.05
N LEU A 437 -12.12 2.41 -9.09
CA LEU A 437 -12.29 0.97 -9.03
C LEU A 437 -10.90 0.29 -9.01
N VAL A 438 -10.60 -0.44 -7.94
CA VAL A 438 -9.32 -1.15 -7.76
C VAL A 438 -9.61 -2.63 -7.54
N PHE A 439 -9.18 -3.49 -8.46
CA PHE A 439 -9.45 -4.92 -8.34
C PHE A 439 -8.37 -5.82 -8.91
N TRP A 440 -8.31 -7.05 -8.42
CA TRP A 440 -7.44 -8.10 -8.93
C TRP A 440 -8.03 -8.79 -10.16
N LEU A 441 -7.15 -9.11 -11.11
CA LEU A 441 -7.47 -9.94 -12.26
C LEU A 441 -6.35 -10.98 -12.47
N PRO A 442 -6.65 -12.31 -12.44
CA PRO A 442 -5.65 -13.33 -12.70
C PRO A 442 -5.28 -13.36 -14.19
N THR A 443 -4.05 -13.80 -14.49
CA THR A 443 -3.56 -14.00 -15.84
C THR A 443 -2.64 -15.21 -15.86
N MET A 444 -2.82 -16.12 -16.83
CA MET A 444 -1.88 -17.21 -17.06
C MET A 444 -0.68 -16.67 -17.86
N ASN A 445 0.55 -17.00 -17.41
CA ASN A 445 1.76 -16.46 -18.02
C ASN A 445 2.05 -17.03 -19.42
N GLU A 446 1.44 -18.17 -19.78
CA GLU A 446 1.53 -18.76 -21.11
C GLU A 446 0.76 -17.95 -22.15
N GLU A 447 -0.29 -17.26 -21.76
CA GLU A 447 -0.98 -16.26 -22.55
C GLU A 447 -0.23 -14.92 -22.46
N LYS A 448 0.99 -14.86 -23.06
CA LYS A 448 1.70 -13.58 -23.31
C LYS A 448 0.97 -12.66 -24.29
N ALA A 449 -0.15 -13.08 -24.83
CA ALA A 449 -1.09 -12.16 -25.43
C ALA A 449 -1.45 -11.12 -24.35
N GLU A 450 -1.37 -9.87 -24.69
CA GLU A 450 -2.04 -8.74 -24.05
C GLU A 450 -3.42 -9.21 -23.63
N THR A 451 -3.52 -9.79 -22.42
CA THR A 451 -4.82 -10.14 -21.85
C THR A 451 -5.56 -8.83 -21.87
N SER A 452 -6.53 -8.72 -22.76
CA SER A 452 -7.17 -7.48 -23.14
C SER A 452 -7.54 -6.77 -21.85
N ILE A 453 -6.97 -5.57 -21.65
CA ILE A 453 -7.35 -4.72 -20.54
C ILE A 453 -8.84 -4.53 -20.71
N PRO A 454 -9.67 -4.92 -19.72
CA PRO A 454 -11.09 -4.68 -19.84
C PRO A 454 -11.29 -3.16 -20.03
N THR A 455 -12.06 -2.80 -21.03
CA THR A 455 -12.37 -1.39 -21.36
C THR A 455 -13.83 -1.12 -21.06
N HIS A 456 -14.12 0.10 -20.63
CA HIS A 456 -15.48 0.55 -20.38
C HIS A 456 -15.58 2.05 -20.72
N ALA A 457 -16.72 2.48 -21.30
CA ALA A 457 -16.87 3.83 -21.81
C ALA A 457 -16.66 4.94 -20.75
N HIS A 458 -16.93 4.62 -19.47
CA HIS A 458 -16.86 5.58 -18.38
C HIS A 458 -15.61 5.42 -17.49
N PHE A 459 -14.63 4.58 -17.89
CA PHE A 459 -13.46 4.35 -17.08
C PHE A 459 -12.15 4.55 -17.84
N ASP A 460 -11.25 5.33 -17.25
CA ASP A 460 -9.84 5.40 -17.65
C ASP A 460 -8.98 4.50 -16.78
N LEU A 461 -8.09 3.71 -17.39
CA LEU A 461 -7.08 2.93 -16.67
C LEU A 461 -5.96 3.86 -16.20
N VAL A 462 -5.84 4.07 -14.88
CA VAL A 462 -4.81 4.94 -14.31
C VAL A 462 -3.61 4.19 -13.77
N ALA A 463 -3.74 2.90 -13.45
CA ALA A 463 -2.61 2.08 -13.02
C ALA A 463 -2.81 0.60 -13.33
N HIS A 464 -1.68 -0.06 -13.62
CA HIS A 464 -1.61 -1.49 -13.87
C HIS A 464 -0.36 -2.07 -13.22
N SER A 465 -0.54 -2.93 -12.21
CA SER A 465 0.55 -3.53 -11.46
C SER A 465 0.46 -5.04 -11.48
N ILE A 466 1.60 -5.73 -11.50
CA ILE A 466 1.68 -7.18 -11.65
C ILE A 466 2.31 -7.81 -10.39
N GLN A 467 1.67 -8.83 -9.85
CA GLN A 467 2.27 -9.74 -8.88
C GLN A 467 2.51 -11.08 -9.56
N ASP A 468 3.77 -11.42 -9.76
CA ASP A 468 4.20 -12.65 -10.44
C ASP A 468 4.41 -13.79 -9.44
N PHE A 469 3.91 -14.99 -9.80
CA PHE A 469 4.06 -16.25 -9.05
C PHE A 469 4.77 -17.33 -9.90
N GLY A 470 5.47 -16.93 -10.97
CA GLY A 470 6.21 -17.80 -11.87
C GLY A 470 5.35 -18.39 -12.99
N ARG A 471 4.47 -19.37 -12.73
CA ARG A 471 3.61 -19.98 -13.75
C ARG A 471 2.34 -19.17 -14.06
N TRP A 472 1.90 -18.35 -13.12
CA TRP A 472 0.74 -17.49 -13.24
C TRP A 472 1.03 -16.16 -12.55
N SER A 473 0.31 -15.14 -12.91
CA SER A 473 0.38 -13.83 -12.29
C SER A 473 -1.02 -13.32 -11.96
N ARG A 474 -1.10 -12.37 -11.06
CA ARG A 474 -2.31 -11.57 -10.89
C ARG A 474 -1.97 -10.10 -11.06
N ARG A 475 -2.93 -9.36 -11.57
CA ARG A 475 -2.75 -7.95 -11.92
C ARG A 475 -3.75 -7.11 -11.16
N VAL A 476 -3.28 -6.08 -10.45
CA VAL A 476 -4.15 -5.03 -9.93
C VAL A 476 -4.38 -4.02 -11.03
N ARG A 477 -5.65 -3.70 -11.25
CA ARG A 477 -6.07 -2.64 -12.14
C ARG A 477 -6.75 -1.54 -11.34
N THR A 478 -6.36 -0.31 -11.61
CA THR A 478 -6.97 0.88 -11.02
C THR A 478 -7.59 1.69 -12.13
N PHE A 479 -8.90 1.84 -12.08
CA PHE A 479 -9.68 2.63 -13.00
C PHE A 479 -10.20 3.88 -12.29
N LEU A 480 -10.27 4.97 -13.04
CA LEU A 480 -10.87 6.23 -12.63
C LEU A 480 -12.18 6.42 -13.38
N LEU A 481 -13.27 6.65 -12.67
CA LEU A 481 -14.56 7.01 -13.30
C LEU A 481 -14.45 8.43 -13.84
N ILE A 482 -14.59 8.57 -15.16
CA ILE A 482 -14.61 9.87 -15.84
C ILE A 482 -16.02 10.46 -15.77
N PRO A 483 -16.17 11.79 -15.61
CA PRO A 483 -17.45 12.46 -15.76
C PRO A 483 -18.01 12.21 -17.15
N SER A 484 -19.31 11.89 -17.23
CA SER A 484 -20.08 11.74 -18.49
C SER A 484 -20.25 13.07 -19.20
#